data_484d4b37d595e92c76e6b5492a6178ce
#
_entry.id   484d4b37d595e92c76e6b5492a6178ce
#
_cell.length_a   1.000
_cell.length_b   1.000
_cell.length_c   1.000
_cell.angle_alpha   90.00
_cell.angle_beta   90.00
_cell.angle_gamma   90.00
#
_symmetry.space_group_name_H-M   'P 1'
#
loop_
_entity.id
_entity.type
_entity.pdbx_description
1 polymer ?
#
loop_
_entity_poly.entity_id
_entity_poly.type
_entity_poly.pdbx_seq_one_letter_code
_entity_poly.pdbx_strand_id
1 'polypeptide(L)'
;MYSEQKQALAETQALKRPAVLAVSGVHNSGKTTLLEKLLPVLRSRGLKVGVIKHDGHDFTPDVPGTDSYRLREAGAGGVAVYSGTRYLLTEEFRLTEQDLLALFERHGYDLVLLEGFKSSGWPKIEVVRSAISDAPASFQPLAVVVDIPGADFDLNDIPALADWIEAQMPAL
;
A
#
# COMPACT_ATOMS: atom_id res chain seq x y z
N MET A 1 26.10 11.97 22.68
CA MET A 1 24.85 12.72 23.00
C MET A 1 23.80 12.67 21.88
N TYR A 2 24.08 13.07 20.62
CA TYR A 2 23.05 13.07 19.56
C TYR A 2 22.70 11.65 19.04
N SER A 3 23.66 10.70 19.07
CA SER A 3 23.46 9.30 18.70
C SER A 3 22.72 8.49 19.76
N GLU A 4 22.99 8.74 21.03
CA GLU A 4 22.37 8.05 22.17
C GLU A 4 20.91 8.44 22.36
N GLN A 5 20.55 9.72 22.14
CA GLN A 5 19.16 10.15 22.17
C GLN A 5 18.31 9.57 21.01
N LYS A 6 18.90 9.38 19.84
CA LYS A 6 18.22 8.71 18.72
C LYS A 6 18.04 7.22 18.95
N GLN A 7 19.00 6.57 19.60
CA GLN A 7 18.91 5.16 19.96
C GLN A 7 17.87 4.93 21.08
N ALA A 8 17.86 5.77 22.11
CA ALA A 8 16.89 5.70 23.19
C ALA A 8 15.44 5.99 22.75
N LEU A 9 15.22 6.85 21.73
CA LEU A 9 13.91 7.08 21.14
C LEU A 9 13.44 5.90 20.26
N ALA A 10 14.34 5.13 19.68
CA ALA A 10 14.02 3.94 18.89
C ALA A 10 13.70 2.72 19.77
N GLU A 11 14.23 2.65 20.98
CA GLU A 11 14.07 1.52 21.91
C GLU A 11 12.81 1.61 22.77
N THR A 12 12.10 2.73 22.81
CA THR A 12 11.00 2.94 23.79
C THR A 12 9.59 2.91 23.16
N GLN A 13 9.45 2.87 21.86
CA GLN A 13 8.17 2.59 21.23
C GLN A 13 8.14 1.14 20.79
N ALA A 14 7.36 0.32 21.51
CA ALA A 14 6.97 -0.98 20.97
C ALA A 14 6.43 -0.73 19.55
N LEU A 15 7.13 -1.25 18.54
CA LEU A 15 6.76 -1.06 17.13
C LEU A 15 5.31 -1.55 16.97
N LYS A 16 4.39 -0.62 16.78
CA LYS A 16 2.99 -0.96 16.53
C LYS A 16 2.92 -1.50 15.11
N ARG A 17 2.50 -2.74 14.97
CA ARG A 17 2.26 -3.31 13.65
C ARG A 17 1.20 -2.49 12.91
N PRO A 18 1.42 -2.12 11.66
CA PRO A 18 0.38 -1.47 10.88
C PRO A 18 -0.79 -2.40 10.67
N ALA A 19 -2.00 -1.87 10.64
CA ALA A 19 -3.15 -2.58 10.09
C ALA A 19 -2.90 -2.86 8.60
N VAL A 20 -3.35 -4.01 8.09
CA VAL A 20 -3.10 -4.42 6.71
C VAL A 20 -4.42 -4.75 6.02
N LEU A 21 -4.73 -4.04 4.94
CA LEU A 21 -5.94 -4.25 4.15
C LEU A 21 -5.60 -4.32 2.66
N ALA A 22 -6.01 -5.40 2.00
CA ALA A 22 -5.85 -5.50 0.56
C ALA A 22 -7.02 -4.79 -0.18
N VAL A 23 -6.68 -4.14 -1.28
CA VAL A 23 -7.62 -3.56 -2.24
C VAL A 23 -7.53 -4.37 -3.51
N SER A 24 -8.44 -5.31 -3.67
CA SER A 24 -8.46 -6.29 -4.77
C SER A 24 -9.51 -5.95 -5.81
N GLY A 25 -9.55 -6.74 -6.87
CA GLY A 25 -10.47 -6.60 -7.99
C GLY A 25 -9.79 -7.00 -9.30
N VAL A 26 -10.59 -7.20 -10.32
CA VAL A 26 -10.09 -7.54 -11.66
C VAL A 26 -9.23 -6.41 -12.25
N HIS A 27 -8.53 -6.71 -13.34
CA HIS A 27 -7.75 -5.68 -14.05
C HIS A 27 -8.67 -4.53 -14.50
N ASN A 28 -8.19 -3.29 -14.37
CA ASN A 28 -8.94 -2.07 -14.70
C ASN A 28 -10.23 -1.81 -13.89
N SER A 29 -10.47 -2.52 -12.77
CA SER A 29 -11.64 -2.25 -11.92
C SER A 29 -11.61 -0.90 -11.19
N GLY A 30 -10.51 -0.15 -11.27
CA GLY A 30 -10.40 1.17 -10.64
C GLY A 30 -9.72 1.18 -9.26
N LYS A 31 -9.00 0.12 -8.89
CA LYS A 31 -8.27 0.03 -7.59
C LYS A 31 -7.35 1.22 -7.34
N THR A 32 -6.48 1.53 -8.30
CA THR A 32 -5.55 2.65 -8.19
C THR A 32 -6.30 3.98 -8.05
N THR A 33 -7.36 4.18 -8.85
CA THR A 33 -8.20 5.39 -8.78
C THR A 33 -8.91 5.53 -7.43
N LEU A 34 -9.38 4.42 -6.85
CA LEU A 34 -9.93 4.41 -5.49
C LEU A 34 -8.87 4.82 -4.47
N LEU A 35 -7.68 4.23 -4.54
CA LEU A 35 -6.57 4.55 -3.65
C LEU A 35 -6.13 6.01 -3.77
N GLU A 36 -6.05 6.57 -4.98
CA GLU A 36 -5.74 7.98 -5.21
C GLU A 36 -6.73 8.93 -4.52
N LYS A 37 -8.00 8.55 -4.44
CA LYS A 37 -9.03 9.34 -3.72
C LYS A 37 -9.00 9.10 -2.21
N LEU A 38 -8.75 7.86 -1.78
CA LEU A 38 -8.80 7.45 -0.38
C LEU A 38 -7.59 7.95 0.43
N LEU A 39 -6.38 7.89 -0.13
CA LEU A 39 -5.14 8.27 0.55
C LEU A 39 -5.16 9.70 1.11
N PRO A 40 -5.60 10.74 0.36
CA PRO A 40 -5.70 12.09 0.91
C PRO A 40 -6.66 12.20 2.10
N VAL A 41 -7.78 11.46 2.08
CA VAL A 41 -8.76 11.46 3.16
C VAL A 41 -8.19 10.82 4.41
N LEU A 42 -7.60 9.63 4.33
CA LEU A 42 -6.96 8.96 5.46
C LEU A 42 -5.82 9.82 6.04
N ARG A 43 -5.01 10.43 5.17
CA ARG A 43 -3.95 11.35 5.60
C ARG A 43 -4.49 12.57 6.34
N SER A 44 -5.60 13.16 5.89
CA SER A 44 -6.22 14.32 6.57
C SER A 44 -6.75 13.98 7.97
N ARG A 45 -6.99 12.70 8.24
CA ARG A 45 -7.37 12.15 9.55
C ARG A 45 -6.17 11.82 10.45
N GLY A 46 -4.95 12.11 9.99
CA GLY A 46 -3.73 11.91 10.74
C GLY A 46 -3.09 10.54 10.58
N LEU A 47 -3.64 9.66 9.74
CA LEU A 47 -3.06 8.33 9.51
C LEU A 47 -1.84 8.40 8.59
N LYS A 48 -0.80 7.68 8.96
CA LYS A 48 0.35 7.42 8.12
C LYS A 48 0.12 6.15 7.33
N VAL A 49 -0.24 6.27 6.06
CA VAL A 49 -0.64 5.16 5.19
C VAL A 49 0.46 4.82 4.21
N GLY A 50 0.84 3.53 4.14
CA GLY A 50 1.71 2.96 3.11
C GLY A 50 0.91 2.21 2.05
N VAL A 51 1.50 2.04 0.88
CA VAL A 51 0.92 1.21 -0.19
C VAL A 51 1.97 0.25 -0.68
N ILE A 52 1.61 -1.04 -0.77
CA ILE A 52 2.38 -2.07 -1.46
C ILE A 52 1.58 -2.47 -2.69
N LYS A 53 2.15 -2.26 -3.85
CA LYS A 53 1.56 -2.72 -5.12
C LYS A 53 2.30 -3.95 -5.60
N HIS A 54 1.56 -5.04 -5.83
CA HIS A 54 2.07 -6.22 -6.51
C HIS A 54 1.82 -6.07 -8.00
N ASP A 55 2.87 -6.01 -8.79
CA ASP A 55 2.78 -6.10 -10.25
C ASP A 55 3.04 -7.54 -10.68
N GLY A 56 2.22 -8.05 -11.59
CA GLY A 56 2.37 -9.41 -12.14
C GLY A 56 3.47 -9.52 -13.20
N HIS A 57 4.08 -8.40 -13.55
CA HIS A 57 5.15 -8.30 -14.55
C HIS A 57 6.30 -7.47 -14.01
N ASP A 58 7.49 -7.68 -14.55
CA ASP A 58 8.63 -6.83 -14.24
C ASP A 58 8.35 -5.39 -14.66
N PHE A 59 8.81 -4.46 -13.83
CA PHE A 59 8.63 -3.03 -14.05
C PHE A 59 9.98 -2.31 -14.06
N THR A 60 10.04 -1.18 -14.72
CA THR A 60 11.22 -0.32 -14.69
C THR A 60 11.09 0.66 -13.54
N PRO A 61 11.93 0.54 -12.49
CA PRO A 61 11.73 1.27 -11.24
C PRO A 61 12.21 2.73 -11.29
N ASP A 62 12.94 3.12 -12.31
CA ASP A 62 13.61 4.41 -12.37
C ASP A 62 13.37 5.11 -13.71
N VAL A 63 13.62 6.44 -13.74
CA VAL A 63 13.46 7.25 -14.94
C VAL A 63 14.67 7.04 -15.86
N PRO A 64 14.47 6.59 -17.11
CA PRO A 64 15.56 6.43 -18.07
C PRO A 64 16.38 7.71 -18.22
N GLY A 65 17.72 7.55 -18.20
CA GLY A 65 18.69 8.65 -18.38
C GLY A 65 19.13 9.34 -17.08
N THR A 66 18.53 9.05 -15.93
CA THR A 66 19.04 9.52 -14.63
C THR A 66 20.34 8.81 -14.26
N ASP A 67 21.12 9.37 -13.34
CA ASP A 67 22.37 8.75 -12.89
C ASP A 67 22.13 7.41 -12.22
N SER A 68 21.07 7.27 -11.40
CA SER A 68 20.66 6.01 -10.78
C SER A 68 20.33 4.95 -11.82
N TYR A 69 19.56 5.30 -12.83
CA TYR A 69 19.25 4.42 -13.97
C TYR A 69 20.54 3.96 -14.66
N ARG A 70 21.46 4.90 -14.98
CA ARG A 70 22.73 4.58 -15.66
C ARG A 70 23.64 3.67 -14.84
N LEU A 71 23.70 3.85 -13.51
CA LEU A 71 24.48 2.99 -12.62
C LEU A 71 23.94 1.56 -12.60
N ARG A 72 22.61 1.40 -12.59
CA ARG A 72 21.97 0.09 -12.69
C ARG A 72 22.26 -0.57 -14.04
N GLU A 73 22.07 0.13 -15.17
CA GLU A 73 22.37 -0.38 -16.50
C GLU A 73 23.86 -0.75 -16.66
N ALA A 74 24.75 -0.12 -15.90
CA ALA A 74 26.17 -0.46 -15.86
C ALA A 74 26.47 -1.71 -15.01
N GLY A 75 25.45 -2.33 -14.39
CA GLY A 75 25.57 -3.62 -13.70
C GLY A 75 25.63 -3.52 -12.17
N ALA A 76 25.22 -2.40 -11.57
CA ALA A 76 25.05 -2.35 -10.11
C ALA A 76 23.86 -3.24 -9.70
N GLY A 77 24.09 -4.21 -8.80
CA GLY A 77 23.03 -5.10 -8.27
C GLY A 77 22.04 -4.38 -7.34
N GLY A 78 22.39 -3.19 -6.87
CA GLY A 78 21.51 -2.31 -6.09
C GLY A 78 21.94 -0.86 -6.21
N VAL A 79 20.99 0.06 -6.28
CA VAL A 79 21.24 1.51 -6.32
C VAL A 79 20.35 2.20 -5.30
N ALA A 80 20.94 2.98 -4.40
CA ALA A 80 20.23 3.81 -3.46
C ALA A 80 20.47 5.30 -3.75
N VAL A 81 19.39 6.05 -3.88
CA VAL A 81 19.42 7.52 -3.93
C VAL A 81 18.73 8.06 -2.69
N TYR A 82 19.36 8.94 -1.96
CA TYR A 82 18.76 9.49 -0.76
C TYR A 82 19.04 10.98 -0.56
N SER A 83 18.15 11.62 0.16
CA SER A 83 18.26 13.02 0.58
C SER A 83 17.90 13.15 2.06
N GLY A 84 17.82 14.38 2.59
CA GLY A 84 17.42 14.62 3.96
C GLY A 84 15.97 14.19 4.30
N THR A 85 15.12 13.93 3.30
CA THR A 85 13.68 13.71 3.52
C THR A 85 13.12 12.48 2.80
N ARG A 86 13.85 11.88 1.86
CA ARG A 86 13.37 10.74 1.06
C ARG A 86 14.52 9.88 0.56
N TYR A 87 14.20 8.65 0.22
CA TYR A 87 15.12 7.75 -0.47
C TYR A 87 14.39 6.93 -1.52
N LEU A 88 15.15 6.45 -2.49
CA LEU A 88 14.79 5.40 -3.44
C LEU A 88 15.85 4.31 -3.33
N LEU A 89 15.42 3.06 -3.19
CA LEU A 89 16.29 1.88 -3.25
C LEU A 89 15.74 0.95 -4.32
N THR A 90 16.59 0.55 -5.24
CA THR A 90 16.29 -0.47 -6.25
C THR A 90 17.30 -1.58 -6.13
N GLU A 91 16.84 -2.82 -6.06
CA GLU A 91 17.67 -4.02 -6.00
C GLU A 91 17.04 -5.11 -6.86
N GLU A 92 17.87 -5.90 -7.53
CA GLU A 92 17.46 -7.11 -8.23
C GLU A 92 17.34 -8.27 -7.22
N PHE A 93 16.40 -8.12 -6.30
CA PHE A 93 16.17 -9.04 -5.20
C PHE A 93 14.67 -9.23 -4.94
N ARG A 94 14.24 -10.48 -4.77
CA ARG A 94 12.85 -10.80 -4.49
C ARG A 94 12.55 -10.59 -3.01
N LEU A 95 11.70 -9.61 -2.70
CA LEU A 95 11.12 -9.41 -1.38
C LEU A 95 9.77 -10.13 -1.27
N THR A 96 9.44 -10.52 -0.05
CA THR A 96 8.08 -10.95 0.33
C THR A 96 7.25 -9.76 0.80
N GLU A 97 5.93 -9.94 0.87
CA GLU A 97 5.06 -8.93 1.48
C GLU A 97 5.44 -8.65 2.93
N GLN A 98 5.87 -9.68 3.67
CA GLN A 98 6.30 -9.57 5.06
C GLN A 98 7.55 -8.73 5.22
N ASP A 99 8.51 -8.83 4.30
CA ASP A 99 9.72 -7.99 4.30
C ASP A 99 9.36 -6.51 4.10
N LEU A 100 8.44 -6.23 3.16
CA LEU A 100 7.94 -4.88 2.91
C LEU A 100 7.12 -4.35 4.09
N LEU A 101 6.26 -5.16 4.69
CA LEU A 101 5.49 -4.79 5.89
C LEU A 101 6.40 -4.47 7.07
N ALA A 102 7.48 -5.25 7.29
CA ALA A 102 8.46 -4.98 8.34
C ALA A 102 9.17 -3.62 8.14
N LEU A 103 9.38 -3.20 6.90
CA LEU A 103 9.91 -1.88 6.59
C LEU A 103 8.93 -0.76 6.98
N PHE A 104 7.64 -0.91 6.66
CA PHE A 104 6.60 0.04 7.04
C PHE A 104 6.38 0.08 8.55
N GLU A 105 6.39 -1.07 9.24
CA GLU A 105 6.33 -1.17 10.70
C GLU A 105 7.47 -0.38 11.36
N ARG A 106 8.71 -0.62 10.92
CA ARG A 106 9.90 0.12 11.41
C ARG A 106 9.78 1.63 11.24
N HIS A 107 9.10 2.08 10.21
CA HIS A 107 8.89 3.49 9.92
C HIS A 107 7.63 4.06 10.57
N GLY A 108 6.91 3.28 11.40
CA GLY A 108 5.74 3.74 12.16
C GLY A 108 4.54 4.09 11.29
N TYR A 109 4.23 3.25 10.31
CA TYR A 109 2.99 3.38 9.55
C TYR A 109 1.81 2.82 10.35
N ASP A 110 0.63 3.44 10.23
CA ASP A 110 -0.59 3.02 10.92
C ASP A 110 -1.38 2.00 10.11
N LEU A 111 -1.37 2.15 8.79
CA LEU A 111 -2.09 1.31 7.84
C LEU A 111 -1.22 1.04 6.61
N VAL A 112 -1.26 -0.19 6.11
CA VAL A 112 -0.69 -0.56 4.82
C VAL A 112 -1.78 -1.12 3.91
N LEU A 113 -1.97 -0.48 2.77
CA LEU A 113 -2.89 -0.91 1.72
C LEU A 113 -2.14 -1.75 0.68
N LEU A 114 -2.64 -2.96 0.41
CA LEU A 114 -2.05 -3.87 -0.57
C LEU A 114 -2.86 -3.81 -1.87
N GLU A 115 -2.33 -3.18 -2.92
CA GLU A 115 -3.03 -3.11 -4.21
C GLU A 115 -2.84 -4.42 -4.99
N GLY A 116 -3.94 -5.08 -5.30
CA GLY A 116 -3.99 -6.38 -5.96
C GLY A 116 -4.33 -7.50 -4.97
N PHE A 117 -3.45 -8.48 -4.80
CA PHE A 117 -3.51 -9.52 -3.77
C PHE A 117 -4.82 -10.30 -3.67
N LYS A 118 -5.60 -10.42 -4.78
CA LYS A 118 -6.91 -11.07 -4.79
C LYS A 118 -6.88 -12.53 -4.30
N SER A 119 -5.77 -13.23 -4.54
CA SER A 119 -5.59 -14.65 -4.16
C SER A 119 -4.87 -14.85 -2.83
N SER A 120 -4.52 -13.77 -2.12
CA SER A 120 -3.84 -13.84 -0.82
C SER A 120 -4.83 -14.11 0.33
N GLY A 121 -4.30 -14.50 1.49
CA GLY A 121 -5.07 -14.62 2.73
C GLY A 121 -5.30 -13.28 3.46
N TRP A 122 -4.82 -12.16 2.96
CA TRP A 122 -5.01 -10.86 3.59
C TRP A 122 -6.48 -10.44 3.63
N PRO A 123 -6.94 -9.81 4.74
CA PRO A 123 -8.23 -9.12 4.78
C PRO A 123 -8.33 -8.14 3.60
N LYS A 124 -9.47 -8.10 2.93
CA LYS A 124 -9.56 -7.33 1.69
C LYS A 124 -10.93 -6.72 1.45
N ILE A 125 -10.91 -5.60 0.76
CA ILE A 125 -12.07 -5.06 0.05
C ILE A 125 -11.94 -5.38 -1.43
N GLU A 126 -13.05 -5.58 -2.10
CA GLU A 126 -13.09 -5.85 -3.54
C GLU A 126 -13.69 -4.67 -4.28
N VAL A 127 -12.94 -4.15 -5.25
CA VAL A 127 -13.43 -3.12 -6.16
C VAL A 127 -14.05 -3.78 -7.38
N VAL A 128 -15.36 -3.66 -7.49
CA VAL A 128 -16.14 -4.16 -8.62
C VAL A 128 -16.67 -2.99 -9.42
N ARG A 129 -16.42 -2.99 -10.72
CA ARG A 129 -16.94 -2.00 -11.65
C ARG A 129 -17.91 -2.68 -12.58
N SER A 130 -19.17 -2.25 -12.57
CA SER A 130 -20.29 -2.88 -13.32
C SER A 130 -20.03 -2.99 -14.82
N ALA A 131 -19.30 -2.03 -15.40
CA ALA A 131 -18.89 -2.07 -16.81
C ALA A 131 -17.83 -3.14 -17.14
N ILE A 132 -17.25 -3.81 -16.14
CA ILE A 132 -16.12 -4.76 -16.31
C ILE A 132 -16.43 -6.13 -15.72
N SER A 133 -17.14 -6.19 -14.60
CA SER A 133 -17.45 -7.43 -13.89
C SER A 133 -18.74 -7.28 -13.09
N ASP A 134 -19.55 -8.33 -13.07
CA ASP A 134 -20.84 -8.35 -12.35
C ASP A 134 -20.70 -8.85 -10.90
N ALA A 135 -19.51 -9.38 -10.52
CA ALA A 135 -19.29 -9.99 -9.22
C ALA A 135 -17.84 -9.82 -8.75
N PRO A 136 -17.62 -9.91 -7.41
CA PRO A 136 -16.28 -9.98 -6.85
C PRO A 136 -15.48 -11.19 -7.39
N ALA A 137 -14.20 -10.99 -7.63
CA ALA A 137 -13.26 -12.03 -8.06
C ALA A 137 -12.48 -12.65 -6.91
N SER A 138 -12.45 -11.98 -5.75
CA SER A 138 -11.78 -12.45 -4.54
C SER A 138 -12.69 -13.34 -3.70
N PHE A 139 -12.09 -14.27 -2.97
CA PHE A 139 -12.82 -15.09 -2.03
C PHE A 139 -13.10 -14.30 -0.73
N GLN A 140 -14.38 -14.24 -0.33
CA GLN A 140 -14.85 -13.63 0.92
C GLN A 140 -14.22 -12.26 1.24
N PRO A 141 -14.41 -11.22 0.41
CA PRO A 141 -13.99 -9.88 0.78
C PRO A 141 -14.75 -9.39 2.02
N LEU A 142 -14.12 -8.56 2.84
CA LEU A 142 -14.76 -7.93 4.00
C LEU A 142 -15.86 -6.95 3.58
N ALA A 143 -15.66 -6.29 2.45
CA ALA A 143 -16.64 -5.40 1.83
C ALA A 143 -16.43 -5.33 0.32
N VAL A 144 -17.49 -4.96 -0.39
CA VAL A 144 -17.48 -4.75 -1.84
C VAL A 144 -17.78 -3.28 -2.13
N VAL A 145 -16.90 -2.66 -2.89
CA VAL A 145 -16.99 -1.27 -3.34
C VAL A 145 -17.38 -1.26 -4.81
N VAL A 146 -18.54 -0.74 -5.14
CA VAL A 146 -19.14 -0.82 -6.48
C VAL A 146 -19.61 0.55 -6.96
N ASP A 147 -19.78 0.69 -8.27
CA ASP A 147 -20.33 1.87 -8.94
C ASP A 147 -21.85 1.78 -9.17
N ILE A 148 -22.55 0.87 -8.46
CA ILE A 148 -24.01 0.69 -8.55
C ILE A 148 -24.66 0.74 -7.16
N PRO A 149 -25.91 1.17 -7.03
CA PRO A 149 -26.66 1.16 -5.77
C PRO A 149 -26.81 -0.25 -5.19
N GLY A 150 -26.74 -0.34 -3.84
CA GLY A 150 -26.99 -1.59 -3.10
C GLY A 150 -25.73 -2.40 -2.76
N ALA A 151 -24.56 -1.89 -3.05
CA ALA A 151 -23.29 -2.42 -2.55
C ALA A 151 -23.01 -1.99 -1.10
N ASP A 152 -21.98 -2.58 -0.48
CA ASP A 152 -21.52 -2.14 0.86
C ASP A 152 -21.09 -0.67 0.82
N PHE A 153 -20.39 -0.27 -0.26
CA PHE A 153 -19.94 1.11 -0.48
C PHE A 153 -20.05 1.51 -1.96
N ASP A 154 -20.46 2.76 -2.18
CA ASP A 154 -20.31 3.42 -3.48
C ASP A 154 -18.84 3.78 -3.71
N LEU A 155 -18.36 3.56 -4.93
CA LEU A 155 -16.99 3.86 -5.36
C LEU A 155 -16.64 5.37 -5.23
N ASN A 156 -17.63 6.23 -5.11
CA ASN A 156 -17.46 7.67 -4.95
C ASN A 156 -17.69 8.16 -3.51
N ASP A 157 -18.22 7.33 -2.61
CA ASP A 157 -18.39 7.68 -1.19
C ASP A 157 -17.11 7.36 -0.39
N ILE A 158 -16.06 8.10 -0.70
CA ILE A 158 -14.75 7.94 -0.07
C ILE A 158 -14.77 8.21 1.44
N PRO A 159 -15.51 9.23 1.96
CA PRO A 159 -15.61 9.44 3.39
C PRO A 159 -16.17 8.23 4.15
N ALA A 160 -17.28 7.65 3.69
CA ALA A 160 -17.89 6.48 4.33
C ALA A 160 -16.94 5.26 4.29
N LEU A 161 -16.25 5.03 3.19
CA LEU A 161 -15.26 3.97 3.10
C LEU A 161 -14.08 4.20 4.06
N ALA A 162 -13.62 5.44 4.19
CA ALA A 162 -12.55 5.78 5.13
C ALA A 162 -12.98 5.57 6.59
N ASP A 163 -14.21 5.97 6.95
CA ASP A 163 -14.80 5.73 8.29
C ASP A 163 -14.82 4.24 8.61
N TRP A 164 -15.27 3.44 7.66
CA TRP A 164 -15.32 1.99 7.81
C TRP A 164 -13.92 1.38 7.96
N ILE A 165 -12.95 1.78 7.15
CA ILE A 165 -11.57 1.29 7.25
C ILE A 165 -10.99 1.57 8.65
N GLU A 166 -11.15 2.79 9.16
CA GLU A 166 -10.68 3.15 10.50
C GLU A 166 -11.31 2.30 11.59
N ALA A 167 -12.60 2.02 11.46
CA ALA A 167 -13.33 1.14 12.40
C ALA A 167 -12.82 -0.32 12.35
N GLN A 168 -12.32 -0.79 11.20
CA GLN A 168 -11.78 -2.13 11.06
C GLN A 168 -10.32 -2.25 11.53
N MET A 169 -9.53 -1.17 11.53
CA MET A 169 -8.10 -1.21 11.84
C MET A 169 -7.72 -2.00 13.09
N PRO A 170 -8.48 -1.99 14.20
CA PRO A 170 -8.14 -2.80 15.38
C PRO A 170 -8.21 -4.32 15.15
N ALA A 171 -8.89 -4.77 14.11
CA ALA A 171 -9.06 -6.19 13.76
C ALA A 171 -8.21 -6.63 12.55
N LEU A 172 -7.59 -5.68 11.86
CA LEU A 172 -6.69 -5.89 10.72
C LEU A 172 -5.25 -6.05 11.23
#